data_0085bfa47fcae2a6934bbcee1e466757
#
_entry.id   0085bfa47fcae2a6934bbcee1e466757
#
_cell.length_a   1.000
_cell.length_b   1.000
_cell.length_c   1.000
_cell.angle_alpha   90.00
_cell.angle_beta   90.00
_cell.angle_gamma   90.00
#
_symmetry.space_group_name_H-M   'P 1'
#
loop_
_entity.id
_entity.type
_entity.pdbx_description
1 polymer ?
#
loop_
_entity_poly.entity_id
_entity_poly.type
_entity_poly.pdbx_seq_one_letter_code
_entity_poly.pdbx_strand_id
1 'polypeptide(L)'
;VLTHEMGHAFADYVGEREIKWLSNVTPSMEGAETHSMSMEFLTSPWHRLFFAEDTAKYQLSHAEDALIFLPYGTMVDHFQEIVYSNPDMTPDERNAEWTRLEKIYRPYIDFDSLPFYSRGAGWQRQLHIYLYPFYYIDYCMAQTVALEFFALHLNDPEDAWRRYLDFVKLGGTKTFVGLVKSVGLKTPLEKGSIGPIVEELGKWIEKNNI
;
A
#
# COMPACT_ATOMS: atom_id res chain seq x y z
N VAL A 1 1.41 10.86 6.87
CA VAL A 1 0.63 11.88 6.13
C VAL A 1 1.54 12.86 5.40
N LEU A 2 2.39 13.68 6.09
CA LEU A 2 3.15 14.75 5.41
C LEU A 2 4.07 14.23 4.29
N THR A 3 4.87 13.20 4.53
CA THR A 3 5.76 12.61 3.52
C THR A 3 5.00 11.92 2.39
N HIS A 4 3.84 11.37 2.68
CA HIS A 4 2.90 10.82 1.71
C HIS A 4 2.43 11.90 0.72
N GLU A 5 1.82 12.97 1.22
CA GLU A 5 1.33 14.08 0.38
C GLU A 5 2.48 14.77 -0.39
N MET A 6 3.66 14.86 0.24
CA MET A 6 4.85 15.37 -0.44
C MET A 6 5.35 14.43 -1.55
N GLY A 7 5.08 13.12 -1.45
CA GLY A 7 5.34 12.17 -2.53
C GLY A 7 4.51 12.47 -3.78
N HIS A 8 3.23 12.74 -3.63
CA HIS A 8 2.37 13.19 -4.72
C HIS A 8 2.85 14.53 -5.31
N ALA A 9 3.05 15.53 -4.45
CA ALA A 9 3.50 16.85 -4.89
C ALA A 9 4.87 16.80 -5.61
N PHE A 10 5.80 15.97 -5.15
CA PHE A 10 7.08 15.76 -5.79
C PHE A 10 6.94 15.10 -7.16
N ALA A 11 6.08 14.10 -7.27
CA ALA A 11 5.83 13.40 -8.52
C ALA A 11 5.21 14.35 -9.57
N ASP A 12 4.23 15.14 -9.18
CA ASP A 12 3.62 16.14 -10.07
C ASP A 12 4.65 17.19 -10.49
N TYR A 13 5.45 17.71 -9.54
CA TYR A 13 6.50 18.68 -9.84
C TYR A 13 7.53 18.16 -10.85
N VAL A 14 7.95 16.91 -10.73
CA VAL A 14 8.89 16.28 -11.66
C VAL A 14 8.19 15.98 -12.99
N GLY A 15 7.00 15.39 -12.94
CA GLY A 15 6.23 15.00 -14.12
C GLY A 15 5.92 16.18 -15.04
N GLU A 16 5.51 17.32 -14.51
CA GLU A 16 5.27 18.55 -15.29
C GLU A 16 6.50 19.06 -16.04
N ARG A 17 7.70 18.69 -15.61
CA ARG A 17 8.97 19.10 -16.24
C ARG A 17 9.53 18.09 -17.23
N GLU A 18 9.26 16.82 -16.99
CA GLU A 18 9.83 15.72 -17.77
C GLU A 18 8.85 15.23 -18.86
N ILE A 19 7.53 15.39 -18.66
CA ILE A 19 6.50 14.81 -19.52
C ILE A 19 5.90 15.91 -20.42
N LYS A 20 6.01 15.68 -21.71
CA LYS A 20 5.56 16.66 -22.73
C LYS A 20 4.05 16.93 -22.70
N TRP A 21 3.24 15.90 -22.39
CA TRP A 21 1.77 15.99 -22.43
C TRP A 21 1.21 16.00 -21.02
N LEU A 22 0.57 17.08 -20.63
CA LEU A 22 0.02 17.27 -19.29
C LEU A 22 -0.95 16.13 -18.89
N SER A 23 -1.70 15.60 -19.85
CA SER A 23 -2.59 14.45 -19.63
C SER A 23 -1.87 13.16 -19.21
N ASN A 24 -0.56 13.10 -19.38
CA ASN A 24 0.24 11.93 -19.04
C ASN A 24 1.13 12.17 -17.80
N VAL A 25 0.99 13.28 -17.11
CA VAL A 25 1.73 13.55 -15.88
C VAL A 25 1.26 12.65 -14.76
N THR A 26 -0.04 12.58 -14.55
CA THR A 26 -0.64 11.76 -13.51
C THR A 26 -0.81 10.32 -14.01
N PRO A 27 -0.23 9.31 -13.33
CA PRO A 27 -0.43 7.91 -13.66
C PRO A 27 -1.80 7.41 -13.21
N SER A 28 -2.06 6.10 -13.37
CA SER A 28 -3.17 5.43 -12.69
C SER A 28 -3.04 5.55 -11.17
N MET A 29 -4.12 5.28 -10.44
CA MET A 29 -4.17 5.46 -8.98
C MET A 29 -3.09 4.65 -8.26
N GLU A 30 -2.86 3.39 -8.66
CA GLU A 30 -1.79 2.54 -8.11
C GLU A 30 -0.40 3.17 -8.33
N GLY A 31 -0.19 3.80 -9.48
CA GLY A 31 1.04 4.53 -9.78
C GLY A 31 1.21 5.76 -8.91
N ALA A 32 0.14 6.55 -8.74
CA ALA A 32 0.13 7.73 -7.90
C ALA A 32 0.38 7.38 -6.42
N GLU A 33 -0.30 6.35 -5.91
CA GLU A 33 -0.09 5.88 -4.53
C GLU A 33 1.29 5.23 -4.34
N THR A 34 1.88 4.67 -5.39
CA THR A 34 3.28 4.22 -5.33
C THR A 34 4.24 5.39 -5.09
N HIS A 35 3.96 6.57 -5.67
CA HIS A 35 4.77 7.76 -5.42
C HIS A 35 4.75 8.16 -3.95
N SER A 36 3.57 8.26 -3.36
CA SER A 36 3.36 8.71 -1.99
C SER A 36 3.87 7.69 -0.96
N MET A 37 3.46 6.43 -1.07
CA MET A 37 3.83 5.37 -0.14
C MET A 37 5.32 5.05 -0.16
N SER A 38 5.97 5.09 -1.34
CA SER A 38 7.42 4.92 -1.43
C SER A 38 8.16 6.06 -0.74
N MET A 39 7.70 7.31 -0.88
CA MET A 39 8.31 8.45 -0.24
C MET A 39 8.29 8.35 1.29
N GLU A 40 7.27 7.73 1.86
CA GLU A 40 7.21 7.47 3.30
C GLU A 40 8.42 6.68 3.80
N PHE A 41 8.84 5.64 3.06
CA PHE A 41 9.99 4.80 3.40
C PHE A 41 11.33 5.43 3.00
N LEU A 42 11.41 6.01 1.80
CA LEU A 42 12.63 6.62 1.30
C LEU A 42 13.09 7.83 2.13
N THR A 43 12.17 8.46 2.86
CA THR A 43 12.48 9.54 3.80
C THR A 43 12.88 9.06 5.20
N SER A 44 13.03 7.76 5.41
CA SER A 44 13.39 7.17 6.72
C SER A 44 14.65 7.79 7.38
N PRO A 45 15.70 8.20 6.65
CA PRO A 45 16.84 8.86 7.27
C PRO A 45 16.51 10.20 7.97
N TRP A 46 15.40 10.83 7.58
CA TRP A 46 14.94 12.12 8.13
C TRP A 46 13.78 12.01 9.12
N HIS A 47 13.29 10.81 9.42
CA HIS A 47 12.19 10.60 10.37
C HIS A 47 12.46 11.18 11.75
N ARG A 48 13.74 11.27 12.15
CA ARG A 48 14.14 11.91 13.42
C ARG A 48 13.70 13.36 13.53
N LEU A 49 13.52 14.07 12.41
CA LEU A 49 13.03 15.46 12.40
C LEU A 49 11.57 15.56 12.89
N PHE A 50 10.81 14.47 12.79
CA PHE A 50 9.40 14.40 13.16
C PHE A 50 9.17 13.68 14.49
N PHE A 51 9.96 12.64 14.77
CA PHE A 51 9.70 11.70 15.87
C PHE A 51 10.75 11.71 16.97
N ALA A 52 11.83 12.49 16.81
CA ALA A 52 12.90 12.63 17.79
C ALA A 52 13.38 11.26 18.34
N GLU A 53 13.23 11.02 19.66
CA GLU A 53 13.60 9.77 20.32
C GLU A 53 12.69 8.58 19.94
N ASP A 54 11.46 8.80 19.49
CA ASP A 54 10.52 7.76 19.10
C ASP A 54 10.72 7.28 17.64
N THR A 55 11.77 7.75 16.95
CA THR A 55 12.02 7.42 15.53
C THR A 55 12.07 5.92 15.25
N ALA A 56 12.80 5.16 16.06
CA ALA A 56 12.93 3.70 15.86
C ALA A 56 11.59 3.00 16.04
N LYS A 57 10.83 3.38 17.05
CA LYS A 57 9.48 2.86 17.30
C LYS A 57 8.53 3.18 16.15
N TYR A 58 8.57 4.41 15.64
CA TYR A 58 7.77 4.79 14.48
C TYR A 58 8.11 3.97 13.24
N GLN A 59 9.40 3.83 12.93
CA GLN A 59 9.85 3.09 11.75
C GLN A 59 9.44 1.61 11.80
N LEU A 60 9.55 1.00 12.99
CA LEU A 60 9.10 -0.37 13.21
C LEU A 60 7.58 -0.49 13.01
N SER A 61 6.80 0.32 13.72
CA SER A 61 5.34 0.31 13.61
C SER A 61 4.85 0.56 12.18
N HIS A 62 5.49 1.50 11.47
CA HIS A 62 5.14 1.83 10.09
C HIS A 62 5.40 0.65 9.13
N ALA A 63 6.52 -0.06 9.30
CA ALA A 63 6.82 -1.24 8.49
C ALA A 63 5.87 -2.42 8.79
N GLU A 64 5.55 -2.64 10.07
CA GLU A 64 4.56 -3.65 10.49
C GLU A 64 3.17 -3.33 9.93
N ASP A 65 2.71 -2.10 10.09
CA ASP A 65 1.41 -1.63 9.59
C ASP A 65 1.30 -1.81 8.07
N ALA A 66 2.37 -1.50 7.33
CA ALA A 66 2.41 -1.65 5.88
C ALA A 66 2.26 -3.11 5.43
N LEU A 67 2.87 -4.06 6.16
CA LEU A 67 2.71 -5.49 5.88
C LEU A 67 1.32 -6.00 6.25
N ILE A 68 0.81 -5.61 7.42
CA ILE A 68 -0.51 -6.02 7.93
C ILE A 68 -1.64 -5.42 7.06
N PHE A 69 -1.38 -4.29 6.44
CA PHE A 69 -2.33 -3.64 5.53
C PHE A 69 -2.66 -4.51 4.30
N LEU A 70 -1.69 -5.23 3.74
CA LEU A 70 -1.89 -5.99 2.49
C LEU A 70 -3.03 -7.02 2.58
N PRO A 71 -3.10 -7.91 3.59
CA PRO A 71 -4.23 -8.83 3.71
C PRO A 71 -5.56 -8.09 3.98
N TYR A 72 -5.55 -6.97 4.72
CA TYR A 72 -6.75 -6.20 4.96
C TYR A 72 -7.31 -5.57 3.68
N GLY A 73 -6.48 -4.88 2.92
CA GLY A 73 -6.92 -4.22 1.69
C GLY A 73 -7.37 -5.22 0.62
N THR A 74 -6.69 -6.35 0.51
CA THR A 74 -7.10 -7.44 -0.37
C THR A 74 -8.46 -8.05 0.06
N MET A 75 -8.68 -8.16 1.38
CA MET A 75 -9.98 -8.59 1.92
C MET A 75 -11.10 -7.60 1.58
N VAL A 76 -10.84 -6.30 1.66
CA VAL A 76 -11.80 -5.26 1.30
C VAL A 76 -12.23 -5.39 -0.16
N ASP A 77 -11.29 -5.64 -1.07
CA ASP A 77 -11.56 -5.83 -2.49
C ASP A 77 -12.39 -7.11 -2.74
N HIS A 78 -11.98 -8.24 -2.16
CA HIS A 78 -12.73 -9.48 -2.25
C HIS A 78 -14.16 -9.35 -1.71
N PHE A 79 -14.35 -8.61 -0.62
CA PHE A 79 -15.69 -8.32 -0.10
C PHE A 79 -16.53 -7.51 -1.10
N GLN A 80 -15.94 -6.51 -1.74
CA GLN A 80 -16.60 -5.73 -2.76
C GLN A 80 -17.02 -6.59 -3.96
N GLU A 81 -16.12 -7.46 -4.46
CA GLU A 81 -16.44 -8.40 -5.54
C GLU A 81 -17.70 -9.22 -5.20
N ILE A 82 -17.77 -9.77 -3.99
CA ILE A 82 -18.89 -10.60 -3.56
C ILE A 82 -20.19 -9.80 -3.46
N VAL A 83 -20.17 -8.66 -2.77
CA VAL A 83 -21.42 -7.91 -2.52
C VAL A 83 -21.91 -7.18 -3.75
N TYR A 84 -21.04 -6.71 -4.63
CA TYR A 84 -21.45 -6.10 -5.91
C TYR A 84 -21.92 -7.12 -6.94
N SER A 85 -21.40 -8.36 -6.86
CA SER A 85 -21.91 -9.48 -7.67
C SER A 85 -23.25 -10.03 -7.16
N ASN A 86 -23.61 -9.75 -5.90
CA ASN A 86 -24.84 -10.21 -5.25
C ASN A 86 -25.58 -9.04 -4.59
N PRO A 87 -26.15 -8.11 -5.37
CA PRO A 87 -26.74 -6.87 -4.85
C PRO A 87 -27.89 -7.06 -3.88
N ASP A 88 -28.60 -8.20 -3.98
CA ASP A 88 -29.76 -8.55 -3.16
C ASP A 88 -29.38 -9.09 -1.75
N MET A 89 -28.09 -9.23 -1.44
CA MET A 89 -27.66 -9.64 -0.10
C MET A 89 -28.25 -8.72 0.97
N THR A 90 -28.81 -9.34 1.98
CA THR A 90 -29.26 -8.64 3.19
C THR A 90 -28.08 -8.11 4.00
N PRO A 91 -28.29 -7.14 4.91
CA PRO A 91 -27.22 -6.69 5.81
C PRO A 91 -26.59 -7.80 6.65
N ASP A 92 -27.38 -8.78 7.08
CA ASP A 92 -26.88 -9.91 7.90
C ASP A 92 -26.01 -10.86 7.06
N GLU A 93 -26.36 -11.10 5.80
CA GLU A 93 -25.54 -11.89 4.87
C GLU A 93 -24.22 -11.18 4.59
N ARG A 94 -24.21 -9.85 4.38
CA ARG A 94 -22.98 -9.07 4.23
C ARG A 94 -22.11 -9.14 5.48
N ASN A 95 -22.70 -9.03 6.65
CA ASN A 95 -21.98 -9.16 7.93
C ASN A 95 -21.36 -10.55 8.10
N ALA A 96 -22.12 -11.62 7.77
CA ALA A 96 -21.61 -12.98 7.82
C ALA A 96 -20.45 -13.20 6.85
N GLU A 97 -20.55 -12.63 5.63
CA GLU A 97 -19.49 -12.74 4.64
C GLU A 97 -18.23 -11.98 5.05
N TRP A 98 -18.38 -10.77 5.61
CA TRP A 98 -17.24 -10.04 6.15
C TRP A 98 -16.54 -10.84 7.26
N THR A 99 -17.28 -11.41 8.20
CA THR A 99 -16.72 -12.27 9.26
C THR A 99 -15.98 -13.49 8.70
N ARG A 100 -16.51 -14.10 7.64
CA ARG A 100 -15.86 -15.23 6.97
C ARG A 100 -14.51 -14.80 6.37
N LEU A 101 -14.48 -13.66 5.70
CA LEU A 101 -13.26 -13.12 5.10
C LEU A 101 -12.23 -12.71 6.16
N GLU A 102 -12.65 -12.10 7.27
CA GLU A 102 -11.74 -11.77 8.38
C GLU A 102 -11.00 -13.00 8.90
N LYS A 103 -11.67 -14.13 9.03
CA LYS A 103 -11.04 -15.38 9.45
C LYS A 103 -10.03 -15.94 8.44
N ILE A 104 -10.18 -15.63 7.17
CA ILE A 104 -9.26 -16.05 6.10
C ILE A 104 -8.04 -15.13 6.03
N TYR A 105 -8.30 -13.81 5.97
CA TYR A 105 -7.25 -12.82 5.71
C TYR A 105 -6.54 -12.33 6.97
N ARG A 106 -7.23 -12.34 8.13
CA ARG A 106 -6.70 -11.82 9.40
C ARG A 106 -6.94 -12.80 10.57
N PRO A 107 -6.54 -14.07 10.44
CA PRO A 107 -6.80 -15.11 11.47
C PRO A 107 -6.10 -14.83 12.82
N TYR A 108 -5.15 -13.89 12.82
CA TYR A 108 -4.38 -13.48 14.00
C TYR A 108 -5.10 -12.44 14.87
N ILE A 109 -6.28 -11.94 14.45
CA ILE A 109 -7.06 -10.97 15.21
C ILE A 109 -8.28 -11.64 15.83
N ASP A 110 -8.45 -11.50 17.16
CA ASP A 110 -9.67 -11.89 17.85
C ASP A 110 -10.68 -10.74 17.79
N PHE A 111 -11.67 -10.89 16.94
CA PHE A 111 -12.78 -9.93 16.81
C PHE A 111 -13.95 -10.24 17.75
N ASP A 112 -14.02 -11.42 18.36
CA ASP A 112 -15.17 -11.86 19.15
C ASP A 112 -15.32 -11.05 20.44
N SER A 113 -14.22 -10.51 20.97
CA SER A 113 -14.21 -9.62 22.14
C SER A 113 -14.68 -8.19 21.85
N LEU A 114 -14.87 -7.81 20.58
CA LEU A 114 -15.16 -6.43 20.16
C LEU A 114 -16.63 -6.30 19.68
N PRO A 115 -17.54 -5.66 20.46
CA PRO A 115 -18.99 -5.69 20.20
C PRO A 115 -19.45 -5.23 18.81
N PHE A 116 -18.71 -4.32 18.16
CA PHE A 116 -19.02 -3.87 16.81
C PHE A 116 -18.50 -4.86 15.76
N TYR A 117 -17.25 -5.29 15.91
CA TYR A 117 -16.59 -6.16 14.93
C TYR A 117 -17.09 -7.60 15.01
N SER A 118 -17.43 -8.12 16.20
CA SER A 118 -17.96 -9.48 16.39
C SER A 118 -19.25 -9.75 15.60
N ARG A 119 -19.97 -8.69 15.23
CA ARG A 119 -21.17 -8.79 14.39
C ARG A 119 -20.88 -8.80 12.89
N GLY A 120 -19.59 -8.80 12.50
CA GLY A 120 -19.18 -8.67 11.11
C GLY A 120 -19.44 -7.29 10.48
N ALA A 121 -19.64 -6.26 11.32
CA ALA A 121 -19.98 -4.91 10.85
C ALA A 121 -18.75 -4.07 10.47
N GLY A 122 -17.54 -4.64 10.48
CA GLY A 122 -16.30 -3.92 10.20
C GLY A 122 -16.26 -3.20 8.86
N TRP A 123 -16.89 -3.76 7.83
CA TRP A 123 -16.97 -3.15 6.49
C TRP A 123 -17.70 -1.80 6.47
N GLN A 124 -18.64 -1.59 7.41
CA GLN A 124 -19.46 -0.37 7.45
C GLN A 124 -18.65 0.89 7.72
N ARG A 125 -17.48 0.77 8.36
CA ARG A 125 -16.57 1.91 8.59
C ARG A 125 -15.67 2.23 7.40
N GLN A 126 -15.57 1.31 6.42
CA GLN A 126 -14.70 1.47 5.26
C GLN A 126 -15.39 2.32 4.19
N LEU A 127 -15.18 3.63 4.27
CA LEU A 127 -15.85 4.62 3.42
C LEU A 127 -15.62 4.38 1.92
N HIS A 128 -14.46 3.85 1.55
CA HIS A 128 -14.10 3.55 0.16
C HIS A 128 -15.07 2.56 -0.52
N ILE A 129 -15.63 1.60 0.24
CA ILE A 129 -16.61 0.64 -0.30
C ILE A 129 -17.83 1.36 -0.89
N TYR A 130 -18.21 2.51 -0.34
CA TYR A 130 -19.40 3.26 -0.73
C TYR A 130 -19.12 4.36 -1.77
N LEU A 131 -18.01 5.08 -1.60
CA LEU A 131 -17.70 6.27 -2.38
C LEU A 131 -16.83 5.98 -3.60
N TYR A 132 -15.94 4.99 -3.47
CA TYR A 132 -14.94 4.66 -4.49
C TYR A 132 -14.81 3.13 -4.64
N PRO A 133 -15.87 2.46 -5.16
CA PRO A 133 -15.86 1.00 -5.32
C PRO A 133 -14.65 0.52 -6.12
N PHE A 134 -14.03 -0.55 -5.65
CA PHE A 134 -12.87 -1.21 -6.27
C PHE A 134 -11.58 -0.36 -6.34
N TYR A 135 -11.54 0.80 -5.69
CA TYR A 135 -10.33 1.61 -5.60
C TYR A 135 -9.35 1.09 -4.54
N TYR A 136 -9.86 0.50 -3.46
CA TYR A 136 -9.04 0.18 -2.28
C TYR A 136 -7.91 -0.80 -2.55
N ILE A 137 -8.02 -1.65 -3.58
CA ILE A 137 -6.97 -2.58 -4.00
C ILE A 137 -5.74 -1.85 -4.57
N ASP A 138 -5.91 -0.67 -5.12
CA ASP A 138 -4.82 0.13 -5.69
C ASP A 138 -3.79 0.49 -4.62
N TYR A 139 -4.24 0.75 -3.39
CA TYR A 139 -3.34 0.93 -2.24
C TYR A 139 -2.50 -0.32 -1.94
N CYS A 140 -3.05 -1.52 -2.08
CA CYS A 140 -2.30 -2.76 -1.85
C CYS A 140 -1.24 -2.98 -2.93
N MET A 141 -1.59 -2.69 -4.18
CA MET A 141 -0.64 -2.78 -5.29
C MET A 141 0.48 -1.77 -5.13
N ALA A 142 0.14 -0.53 -4.81
CA ALA A 142 1.10 0.53 -4.52
C ALA A 142 1.98 0.20 -3.31
N GLN A 143 1.37 -0.26 -2.20
CA GLN A 143 2.10 -0.64 -0.99
C GLN A 143 3.10 -1.76 -1.25
N THR A 144 2.75 -2.74 -2.08
CA THR A 144 3.68 -3.82 -2.43
C THR A 144 4.92 -3.29 -3.13
N VAL A 145 4.75 -2.35 -4.08
CA VAL A 145 5.88 -1.72 -4.78
C VAL A 145 6.66 -0.78 -3.86
N ALA A 146 5.98 -0.06 -2.98
CA ALA A 146 6.64 0.78 -1.97
C ALA A 146 7.50 -0.03 -0.99
N LEU A 147 7.05 -1.22 -0.58
CA LEU A 147 7.82 -2.15 0.23
C LEU A 147 9.02 -2.72 -0.54
N GLU A 148 8.92 -2.92 -1.85
CA GLU A 148 10.06 -3.31 -2.70
C GLU A 148 11.09 -2.18 -2.79
N PHE A 149 10.66 -0.92 -2.93
CA PHE A 149 11.55 0.25 -2.81
C PHE A 149 12.19 0.34 -1.43
N PHE A 150 11.44 0.03 -0.37
CA PHE A 150 12.00 0.02 0.99
C PHE A 150 13.07 -1.06 1.15
N ALA A 151 12.82 -2.28 0.70
CA ALA A 151 13.81 -3.36 0.71
C ALA A 151 15.08 -2.98 -0.07
N LEU A 152 14.94 -2.35 -1.23
CA LEU A 152 16.09 -1.79 -1.95
C LEU A 152 16.80 -0.71 -1.14
N HIS A 153 16.07 0.20 -0.53
CA HIS A 153 16.63 1.30 0.27
C HIS A 153 17.45 0.80 1.47
N LEU A 154 17.04 -0.30 2.08
CA LEU A 154 17.79 -0.92 3.18
C LEU A 154 19.15 -1.48 2.73
N ASN A 155 19.30 -1.86 1.47
CA ASN A 155 20.50 -2.44 0.92
C ASN A 155 21.36 -1.43 0.13
N ASP A 156 20.73 -0.59 -0.68
CA ASP A 156 21.36 0.42 -1.52
C ASP A 156 20.44 1.66 -1.64
N PRO A 157 20.54 2.62 -0.73
CA PRO A 157 19.70 3.84 -0.74
C PRO A 157 19.84 4.67 -2.02
N GLU A 158 21.04 4.69 -2.64
CA GLU A 158 21.29 5.46 -3.85
C GLU A 158 20.59 4.84 -5.06
N ASP A 159 20.67 3.51 -5.23
CA ASP A 159 19.96 2.80 -6.30
C ASP A 159 18.44 2.86 -6.10
N ALA A 160 17.95 2.72 -4.86
CA ALA A 160 16.52 2.87 -4.55
C ALA A 160 16.00 4.24 -4.95
N TRP A 161 16.70 5.31 -4.57
CA TRP A 161 16.33 6.67 -4.94
C TRP A 161 16.38 6.91 -6.45
N ARG A 162 17.42 6.43 -7.12
CA ARG A 162 17.56 6.54 -8.58
C ARG A 162 16.38 5.88 -9.30
N ARG A 163 16.04 4.64 -8.93
CA ARG A 163 14.90 3.91 -9.53
C ARG A 163 13.56 4.57 -9.22
N TYR A 164 13.38 5.08 -7.99
CA TYR A 164 12.19 5.83 -7.63
C TYR A 164 12.06 7.09 -8.49
N LEU A 165 13.14 7.84 -8.66
CA LEU A 165 13.12 9.03 -9.51
C LEU A 165 12.83 8.68 -10.99
N ASP A 166 13.39 7.59 -11.50
CA ASP A 166 13.10 7.09 -12.84
C ASP A 166 11.62 6.67 -12.97
N PHE A 167 11.03 6.07 -11.93
CA PHE A 167 9.61 5.74 -11.88
C PHE A 167 8.74 7.02 -11.92
N VAL A 168 9.05 8.00 -11.12
CA VAL A 168 8.35 9.29 -11.06
C VAL A 168 8.40 10.04 -12.41
N LYS A 169 9.56 10.07 -13.07
CA LYS A 169 9.73 10.74 -14.38
C LYS A 169 8.86 10.14 -15.48
N LEU A 170 8.42 8.91 -15.34
CA LEU A 170 7.56 8.27 -16.33
C LEU A 170 6.09 8.69 -16.20
N GLY A 171 5.64 9.10 -15.02
CA GLY A 171 4.25 9.50 -14.76
C GLY A 171 3.24 8.52 -15.35
N GLY A 172 2.23 9.00 -16.03
CA GLY A 172 1.20 8.23 -16.72
C GLY A 172 1.54 7.83 -18.17
N THR A 173 2.83 7.82 -18.56
CA THR A 173 3.24 7.42 -19.93
C THR A 173 3.16 5.92 -20.17
N LYS A 174 2.98 5.12 -19.13
CA LYS A 174 2.86 3.66 -19.17
C LYS A 174 1.76 3.18 -18.24
N THR A 175 1.33 1.94 -18.44
CA THR A 175 0.49 1.25 -17.45
C THR A 175 1.27 1.02 -16.15
N PHE A 176 0.59 0.81 -15.04
CA PHE A 176 1.23 0.50 -13.75
C PHE A 176 2.28 -0.62 -13.85
N VAL A 177 1.90 -1.75 -14.45
CA VAL A 177 2.82 -2.88 -14.69
C VAL A 177 4.04 -2.45 -15.52
N GLY A 178 3.81 -1.61 -16.53
CA GLY A 178 4.88 -1.06 -17.37
C GLY A 178 5.82 -0.12 -16.61
N LEU A 179 5.28 0.69 -15.70
CA LEU A 179 6.06 1.56 -14.80
C LEU A 179 6.97 0.74 -13.89
N VAL A 180 6.40 -0.22 -13.15
CA VAL A 180 7.12 -1.08 -12.21
C VAL A 180 8.27 -1.83 -12.91
N LYS A 181 7.98 -2.46 -14.06
CA LYS A 181 8.99 -3.18 -14.86
C LYS A 181 10.08 -2.28 -15.42
N SER A 182 9.75 -1.03 -15.76
CA SER A 182 10.72 -0.09 -16.33
C SER A 182 11.86 0.26 -15.39
N VAL A 183 11.62 0.16 -14.08
CA VAL A 183 12.64 0.42 -13.04
C VAL A 183 13.22 -0.86 -12.45
N GLY A 184 12.94 -2.02 -13.07
CA GLY A 184 13.49 -3.32 -12.69
C GLY A 184 12.90 -3.90 -11.41
N LEU A 185 11.67 -3.49 -11.05
CA LEU A 185 10.92 -4.05 -9.93
C LEU A 185 9.95 -5.14 -10.42
N LYS A 186 9.47 -5.96 -9.48
CA LYS A 186 8.46 -6.98 -9.74
C LYS A 186 7.06 -6.39 -9.55
N THR A 187 6.16 -6.73 -10.45
CA THR A 187 4.76 -6.31 -10.27
C THR A 187 4.06 -7.21 -9.25
N PRO A 188 3.20 -6.66 -8.38
CA PRO A 188 2.41 -7.46 -7.43
C PRO A 188 1.51 -8.50 -8.09
N LEU A 189 1.23 -8.36 -9.39
CA LEU A 189 0.45 -9.31 -10.19
C LEU A 189 1.26 -10.57 -10.60
N GLU A 190 2.57 -10.58 -10.39
CA GLU A 190 3.40 -11.77 -10.68
C GLU A 190 3.36 -12.74 -9.51
N LYS A 191 3.06 -14.01 -9.81
CA LYS A 191 3.03 -15.05 -8.78
C LYS A 191 4.39 -15.14 -8.05
N GLY A 192 4.36 -15.01 -6.73
CA GLY A 192 5.54 -15.13 -5.88
C GLY A 192 6.37 -13.85 -5.76
N SER A 193 5.89 -12.70 -6.28
CA SER A 193 6.58 -11.41 -6.15
C SER A 193 6.67 -10.93 -4.69
N ILE A 194 5.62 -11.12 -3.89
CA ILE A 194 5.50 -10.61 -2.53
C ILE A 194 6.38 -11.40 -1.54
N GLY A 195 6.53 -12.72 -1.73
CA GLY A 195 7.24 -13.58 -0.77
C GLY A 195 8.65 -13.10 -0.38
N PRO A 196 9.54 -12.80 -1.34
CA PRO A 196 10.88 -12.30 -1.03
C PRO A 196 10.88 -10.96 -0.27
N ILE A 197 9.94 -10.08 -0.58
CA ILE A 197 9.80 -8.78 0.10
C ILE A 197 9.42 -8.99 1.57
N VAL A 198 8.42 -9.82 1.82
CA VAL A 198 7.96 -10.14 3.18
C VAL A 198 9.07 -10.83 3.99
N GLU A 199 9.84 -11.74 3.39
CA GLU A 199 10.95 -12.40 4.05
C GLU A 199 12.05 -11.40 4.45
N GLU A 200 12.42 -10.49 3.56
CA GLU A 200 13.45 -9.48 3.83
C GLU A 200 13.02 -8.48 4.91
N LEU A 201 11.82 -7.96 4.77
CA LEU A 201 11.27 -7.02 5.75
C LEU A 201 10.97 -7.67 7.10
N GLY A 202 10.55 -8.93 7.12
CA GLY A 202 10.41 -9.72 8.34
C GLY A 202 11.71 -9.81 9.13
N LYS A 203 12.82 -10.11 8.46
CA LYS A 203 14.16 -10.11 9.07
C LYS A 203 14.56 -8.73 9.61
N TRP A 204 14.21 -7.67 8.88
CA TRP A 204 14.46 -6.30 9.32
C TRP A 204 13.64 -5.95 10.57
N ILE A 205 12.35 -6.31 10.60
CA ILE A 205 11.45 -6.13 11.74
C ILE A 205 11.99 -6.88 12.96
N GLU A 206 12.31 -8.17 12.83
CA GLU A 206 12.87 -8.98 13.92
C GLU A 206 14.14 -8.38 14.51
N LYS A 207 15.03 -7.85 13.65
CA LYS A 207 16.28 -7.22 14.08
C LYS A 207 16.07 -5.88 14.81
N ASN A 208 15.01 -5.15 14.48
CA ASN A 208 14.71 -3.82 15.03
C ASN A 208 13.59 -3.86 16.08
N ASN A 209 13.11 -5.04 16.45
CA ASN A 209 12.11 -5.21 17.52
C ASN A 209 12.71 -4.73 18.85
N ILE A 210 11.99 -3.79 19.50
CA ILE A 210 12.43 -3.05 20.69
C ILE A 210 11.80 -3.67 21.94
#